data_e5fb90560fdef9dabc11ca6076f8472e
#
_entry.id   e5fb90560fdef9dabc11ca6076f8472e
#
_cell.length_a   1.000
_cell.length_b   1.000
_cell.length_c   1.000
_cell.angle_alpha   90.00
_cell.angle_beta   90.00
_cell.angle_gamma   90.00
#
_symmetry.space_group_name_H-M   'P 1'
#
loop_
_entity.id
_entity.type
_entity.pdbx_description
1 polymer ?
#
loop_
_entity_poly.entity_id
_entity_poly.type
_entity_poly.pdbx_seq_one_letter_code
_entity_poly.pdbx_strand_id
1 'polypeptide(L)'
;MYKRQDIKNLFGEEVANLVSGVTKITKMEYKSKEEQQADNFRKMLLAMADDIRVIIIKLADRLHNMRTLKYRKKEKQKKTAMETLDIYAPLAHRLGISKIKWELEDLSFRYLHEEEYYDLVKQVAEKRTEREIYIKKIIEEMYNKLEEAGIDSDIDGRPKHFFSIYKKMVTKNKSIEQIFDLTAIRVLVNTVKDCYEVLGIVHTIYKPIPGRFKDYIAMPKPNMYQSLHTTVIGPQGKTFEIQIRTFEMHRTAEYGIAAHWKYKDCLLYTSPSPRD
;
A
#
# COMPACT_ATOMS: atom_id res chain seq x y z
N MET A 1 -1.51 -23.94 -26.40
CA MET A 1 -1.13 -22.53 -26.22
C MET A 1 -1.54 -21.81 -27.49
N TYR A 2 -2.52 -20.92 -27.43
CA TYR A 2 -3.00 -20.18 -28.60
C TYR A 2 -1.85 -19.34 -29.19
N LYS A 3 -1.72 -19.36 -30.52
CA LYS A 3 -0.77 -18.50 -31.22
C LYS A 3 -1.24 -17.04 -31.05
N ARG A 4 -0.30 -16.08 -31.01
CA ARG A 4 -0.63 -14.65 -30.90
C ARG A 4 -1.69 -14.22 -31.93
N GLN A 5 -1.66 -14.81 -33.13
CA GLN A 5 -2.60 -14.51 -34.20
C GLN A 5 -4.02 -14.93 -33.84
N ASP A 6 -4.22 -16.08 -33.18
CA ASP A 6 -5.54 -16.55 -32.77
C ASP A 6 -6.17 -15.58 -31.73
N ILE A 7 -5.35 -15.13 -30.78
CA ILE A 7 -5.78 -14.14 -29.79
C ILE A 7 -6.11 -12.80 -30.46
N LYS A 8 -5.30 -12.35 -31.40
CA LYS A 8 -5.55 -11.12 -32.16
C LYS A 8 -6.85 -11.21 -32.94
N ASN A 9 -7.14 -12.35 -33.57
CA ASN A 9 -8.35 -12.54 -34.37
C ASN A 9 -9.61 -12.61 -33.49
N LEU A 10 -9.52 -13.21 -32.30
CA LEU A 10 -10.66 -13.39 -31.39
C LEU A 10 -10.95 -12.16 -30.51
N PHE A 11 -9.89 -11.46 -30.05
CA PHE A 11 -10.00 -10.43 -29.00
C PHE A 11 -9.39 -9.08 -29.39
N GLY A 12 -8.87 -8.96 -30.61
CA GLY A 12 -8.24 -7.73 -31.09
C GLY A 12 -6.76 -7.60 -30.73
N GLU A 13 -6.12 -6.59 -31.32
CA GLU A 13 -4.68 -6.38 -31.21
C GLU A 13 -4.24 -5.95 -29.81
N GLU A 14 -5.05 -5.17 -29.13
CA GLU A 14 -4.80 -4.67 -27.78
C GLU A 14 -4.66 -5.81 -26.78
N VAL A 15 -5.62 -6.74 -26.77
CA VAL A 15 -5.57 -7.94 -25.90
C VAL A 15 -4.40 -8.85 -26.26
N ALA A 16 -4.09 -9.02 -27.56
CA ALA A 16 -2.96 -9.82 -28.00
C ALA A 16 -1.61 -9.23 -27.53
N ASN A 17 -1.50 -7.90 -27.49
CA ASN A 17 -0.31 -7.20 -26.96
C ASN A 17 -0.16 -7.40 -25.46
N LEU A 18 -1.24 -7.25 -24.69
CA LEU A 18 -1.24 -7.49 -23.24
C LEU A 18 -0.83 -8.94 -22.91
N VAL A 19 -1.44 -9.93 -23.57
CA VAL A 19 -1.12 -11.35 -23.38
C VAL A 19 0.35 -11.62 -23.75
N SER A 20 0.85 -11.02 -24.82
CA SER A 20 2.26 -11.14 -25.22
C SER A 20 3.18 -10.55 -24.15
N GLY A 21 2.86 -9.36 -23.61
CA GLY A 21 3.63 -8.71 -22.54
C GLY A 21 3.69 -9.57 -21.29
N VAL A 22 2.52 -10.06 -20.81
CA VAL A 22 2.45 -10.94 -19.64
C VAL A 22 3.23 -12.24 -19.84
N THR A 23 3.24 -12.82 -21.05
CA THR A 23 3.88 -14.12 -21.35
C THR A 23 5.39 -13.99 -21.55
N LYS A 24 5.88 -12.91 -22.15
CA LYS A 24 7.32 -12.67 -22.40
C LYS A 24 8.14 -12.61 -21.11
N ILE A 25 7.56 -12.10 -20.03
CA ILE A 25 8.21 -12.00 -18.73
C ILE A 25 8.46 -13.38 -18.09
N THR A 26 7.80 -14.43 -18.56
CA THR A 26 7.81 -15.77 -17.94
C THR A 26 8.80 -16.76 -18.60
N LYS A 27 9.35 -16.46 -19.78
CA LYS A 27 9.97 -17.47 -20.69
C LYS A 27 11.47 -17.38 -20.87
N MET A 28 12.32 -17.11 -19.88
CA MET A 28 13.77 -17.14 -20.12
C MET A 28 14.53 -18.06 -19.16
N GLU A 29 15.50 -18.82 -19.74
CA GLU A 29 16.51 -19.59 -19.01
C GLU A 29 17.72 -18.70 -18.70
N TYR A 30 18.23 -18.80 -17.47
CA TYR A 30 19.29 -17.93 -16.96
C TYR A 30 20.48 -18.74 -16.44
N LYS A 31 21.69 -18.17 -16.54
CA LYS A 31 22.94 -18.82 -16.15
C LYS A 31 23.31 -18.62 -14.66
N SER A 32 22.81 -17.56 -13.99
CA SER A 32 22.97 -17.34 -12.56
C SER A 32 21.72 -16.72 -11.91
N LYS A 33 21.59 -16.84 -10.57
CA LYS A 33 20.46 -16.28 -9.81
C LYS A 33 20.42 -14.75 -9.80
N GLU A 34 21.58 -14.13 -9.74
CA GLU A 34 21.75 -12.67 -9.66
C GLU A 34 21.51 -11.99 -11.02
N GLU A 35 22.02 -12.58 -12.11
CA GLU A 35 21.70 -12.15 -13.48
C GLU A 35 20.19 -12.32 -13.77
N GLN A 36 19.58 -13.38 -13.27
CA GLN A 36 18.14 -13.63 -13.40
C GLN A 36 17.31 -12.53 -12.74
N GLN A 37 17.67 -12.09 -11.54
CA GLN A 37 16.94 -11.03 -10.82
C GLN A 37 17.09 -9.67 -11.52
N ALA A 38 18.30 -9.30 -11.91
CA ALA A 38 18.57 -8.03 -12.58
C ALA A 38 17.88 -7.95 -13.95
N ASP A 39 17.90 -9.03 -14.72
CA ASP A 39 17.31 -9.09 -16.06
C ASP A 39 15.77 -9.16 -16.01
N ASN A 40 15.20 -9.89 -15.04
CA ASN A 40 13.76 -9.88 -14.79
C ASN A 40 13.26 -8.48 -14.40
N PHE A 41 14.01 -7.79 -13.55
CA PHE A 41 13.69 -6.42 -13.13
C PHE A 41 13.79 -5.45 -14.33
N ARG A 42 14.84 -5.56 -15.15
CA ARG A 42 15.01 -4.75 -16.35
C ARG A 42 13.89 -4.98 -17.37
N LYS A 43 13.52 -6.24 -17.63
CA LYS A 43 12.43 -6.59 -18.57
C LYS A 43 11.08 -6.15 -18.06
N MET A 44 10.87 -6.24 -16.75
CA MET A 44 9.67 -5.75 -16.13
C MET A 44 9.57 -4.22 -16.25
N LEU A 45 10.69 -3.50 -16.09
CA LEU A 45 10.75 -2.07 -16.37
C LEU A 45 10.51 -1.72 -17.85
N LEU A 46 11.04 -2.52 -18.78
CA LEU A 46 10.79 -2.34 -20.21
C LEU A 46 9.33 -2.63 -20.58
N ALA A 47 8.73 -3.69 -20.02
CA ALA A 47 7.30 -3.97 -20.21
C ALA A 47 6.40 -2.89 -19.59
N MET A 48 6.86 -2.21 -18.53
CA MET A 48 6.19 -1.02 -17.98
C MET A 48 6.19 0.15 -18.95
N ALA A 49 7.27 0.33 -19.67
CA ALA A 49 7.38 1.41 -20.68
C ALA A 49 6.41 1.19 -21.84
N ASP A 50 6.13 -0.08 -22.17
CA ASP A 50 5.20 -0.44 -23.26
C ASP A 50 3.74 -0.35 -22.82
N ASP A 51 3.37 -0.99 -21.72
CA ASP A 51 1.99 -0.96 -21.17
C ASP A 51 1.94 -1.31 -19.69
N ILE A 52 1.56 -0.37 -18.87
CA ILE A 52 1.49 -0.53 -17.42
C ILE A 52 0.44 -1.57 -16.97
N ARG A 53 -0.58 -1.84 -17.78
CA ARG A 53 -1.62 -2.86 -17.50
C ARG A 53 -1.01 -4.25 -17.35
N VAL A 54 0.06 -4.54 -18.11
CA VAL A 54 0.81 -5.81 -18.02
C VAL A 54 1.28 -6.06 -16.59
N ILE A 55 1.75 -5.01 -15.90
CA ILE A 55 2.26 -5.15 -14.53
C ILE A 55 1.15 -5.27 -13.52
N ILE A 56 0.05 -4.55 -13.71
CA ILE A 56 -1.12 -4.69 -12.83
C ILE A 56 -1.63 -6.12 -12.90
N ILE A 57 -1.72 -6.72 -14.09
CA ILE A 57 -2.10 -8.12 -14.27
C ILE A 57 -1.09 -9.05 -13.55
N LYS A 58 0.22 -8.78 -13.70
CA LYS A 58 1.27 -9.56 -13.02
C LYS A 58 1.23 -9.44 -11.50
N LEU A 59 0.95 -8.25 -10.97
CA LEU A 59 0.79 -8.04 -9.53
C LEU A 59 -0.43 -8.79 -9.00
N ALA A 60 -1.54 -8.79 -9.74
CA ALA A 60 -2.75 -9.53 -9.38
C ALA A 60 -2.50 -11.05 -9.40
N ASP A 61 -1.85 -11.57 -10.45
CA ASP A 61 -1.44 -12.98 -10.55
C ASP A 61 -0.51 -13.36 -9.38
N ARG A 62 0.51 -12.54 -9.10
CA ARG A 62 1.43 -12.78 -7.97
C ARG A 62 0.70 -12.77 -6.64
N LEU A 63 -0.19 -11.84 -6.41
CA LEU A 63 -0.99 -11.77 -5.18
C LEU A 63 -1.86 -13.03 -5.02
N HIS A 64 -2.53 -13.47 -6.07
CA HIS A 64 -3.29 -14.73 -6.04
C HIS A 64 -2.39 -15.93 -5.73
N ASN A 65 -1.22 -16.02 -6.38
CA ASN A 65 -0.25 -17.07 -6.12
C ASN A 65 0.26 -17.06 -4.66
N MET A 66 0.46 -15.89 -4.07
CA MET A 66 0.87 -15.77 -2.67
C MET A 66 -0.25 -16.18 -1.70
N ARG A 67 -1.51 -15.84 -1.97
CA ARG A 67 -2.67 -16.26 -1.16
C ARG A 67 -2.86 -17.78 -1.17
N THR A 68 -2.51 -18.44 -2.26
CA THR A 68 -2.65 -19.90 -2.45
C THR A 68 -1.34 -20.66 -2.23
N LEU A 69 -0.28 -20.00 -1.76
CA LEU A 69 1.07 -20.55 -1.68
C LEU A 69 1.19 -21.77 -0.74
N LYS A 70 0.29 -21.90 0.24
CA LYS A 70 0.23 -23.02 1.20
C LYS A 70 0.11 -24.40 0.53
N TYR A 71 -0.41 -24.47 -0.69
CA TYR A 71 -0.57 -25.73 -1.43
C TYR A 71 0.69 -26.17 -2.21
N ARG A 72 1.77 -25.38 -2.16
CA ARG A 72 3.04 -25.70 -2.80
C ARG A 72 4.03 -26.34 -1.83
N LYS A 73 5.05 -27.04 -2.35
CA LYS A 73 6.16 -27.59 -1.55
C LYS A 73 6.93 -26.46 -0.85
N LYS A 74 7.42 -26.69 0.39
CA LYS A 74 8.10 -25.69 1.24
C LYS A 74 9.24 -24.94 0.54
N GLU A 75 10.07 -25.64 -0.23
CA GLU A 75 11.17 -25.01 -0.99
C GLU A 75 10.65 -24.01 -2.02
N LYS A 76 9.57 -24.34 -2.72
CA LYS A 76 8.93 -23.44 -3.69
C LYS A 76 8.22 -22.28 -2.99
N GLN A 77 7.68 -22.49 -1.78
CA GLN A 77 7.09 -21.43 -0.97
C GLN A 77 8.14 -20.35 -0.65
N LYS A 78 9.28 -20.75 -0.08
CA LYS A 78 10.37 -19.81 0.28
C LYS A 78 10.91 -19.06 -0.94
N LYS A 79 11.17 -19.79 -2.06
CA LYS A 79 11.65 -19.15 -3.30
C LYS A 79 10.65 -18.11 -3.83
N THR A 80 9.36 -18.45 -3.86
CA THR A 80 8.31 -17.54 -4.37
C THR A 80 8.13 -16.34 -3.44
N ALA A 81 8.19 -16.54 -2.12
CA ALA A 81 8.08 -15.47 -1.14
C ALA A 81 9.27 -14.50 -1.21
N MET A 82 10.50 -15.01 -1.38
CA MET A 82 11.69 -14.17 -1.56
C MET A 82 11.59 -13.33 -2.83
N GLU A 83 11.28 -13.97 -3.96
CA GLU A 83 11.09 -13.25 -5.23
C GLU A 83 9.99 -12.17 -5.11
N THR A 84 8.93 -12.45 -4.37
CA THR A 84 7.84 -11.51 -4.15
C THR A 84 8.30 -10.31 -3.34
N LEU A 85 9.06 -10.52 -2.28
CA LEU A 85 9.57 -9.47 -1.41
C LEU A 85 10.62 -8.60 -2.11
N ASP A 86 11.49 -9.22 -2.92
CA ASP A 86 12.60 -8.53 -3.58
C ASP A 86 12.17 -7.76 -4.85
N ILE A 87 11.15 -8.25 -5.56
CA ILE A 87 10.78 -7.71 -6.87
C ILE A 87 9.38 -7.11 -6.86
N TYR A 88 8.35 -7.89 -6.52
CA TYR A 88 6.96 -7.47 -6.71
C TYR A 88 6.47 -6.44 -5.69
N ALA A 89 6.88 -6.55 -4.44
CA ALA A 89 6.50 -5.59 -3.41
C ALA A 89 7.16 -4.21 -3.65
N PRO A 90 8.46 -4.08 -3.99
CA PRO A 90 9.06 -2.81 -4.42
C PRO A 90 8.41 -2.23 -5.68
N LEU A 91 7.99 -3.09 -6.62
CA LEU A 91 7.31 -2.64 -7.83
C LEU A 91 5.94 -2.05 -7.51
N ALA A 92 5.11 -2.75 -6.72
CA ALA A 92 3.84 -2.23 -6.25
C ALA A 92 4.01 -0.90 -5.50
N HIS A 93 5.10 -0.76 -4.72
CA HIS A 93 5.44 0.49 -4.04
C HIS A 93 5.73 1.64 -5.01
N ARG A 94 6.51 1.40 -6.06
CA ARG A 94 6.83 2.41 -7.09
C ARG A 94 5.59 2.87 -7.85
N LEU A 95 4.66 1.96 -8.10
CA LEU A 95 3.38 2.26 -8.74
C LEU A 95 2.35 2.90 -7.80
N GLY A 96 2.69 3.07 -6.52
CA GLY A 96 1.79 3.63 -5.50
C GLY A 96 0.68 2.69 -5.05
N ILE A 97 0.66 1.41 -5.50
CA ILE A 97 -0.39 0.43 -5.17
C ILE A 97 -0.11 -0.15 -3.78
N SER A 98 -0.36 0.67 -2.76
CA SER A 98 0.02 0.33 -1.38
C SER A 98 -0.73 -0.88 -0.85
N LYS A 99 -1.98 -1.07 -1.22
CA LYS A 99 -2.81 -2.22 -0.78
C LYS A 99 -2.19 -3.55 -1.20
N ILE A 100 -1.78 -3.68 -2.46
CA ILE A 100 -1.11 -4.89 -2.96
C ILE A 100 0.28 -5.04 -2.32
N LYS A 101 1.05 -3.95 -2.24
CA LYS A 101 2.38 -3.96 -1.62
C LYS A 101 2.35 -4.57 -0.22
N TRP A 102 1.49 -4.06 0.64
CA TRP A 102 1.44 -4.50 2.04
C TRP A 102 1.02 -5.96 2.17
N GLU A 103 0.04 -6.39 1.40
CA GLU A 103 -0.39 -7.79 1.42
C GLU A 103 0.70 -8.74 0.90
N LEU A 104 1.43 -8.36 -0.15
CA LEU A 104 2.58 -9.11 -0.64
C LEU A 104 3.70 -9.19 0.39
N GLU A 105 4.01 -8.07 1.08
CA GLU A 105 5.01 -8.02 2.14
C GLU A 105 4.63 -8.92 3.33
N ASP A 106 3.40 -8.84 3.83
CA ASP A 106 2.92 -9.64 4.97
C ASP A 106 2.86 -11.13 4.64
N LEU A 107 2.38 -11.50 3.45
CA LEU A 107 2.37 -12.89 2.99
C LEU A 107 3.80 -13.42 2.81
N SER A 108 4.72 -12.63 2.27
CA SER A 108 6.12 -13.03 2.13
C SER A 108 6.78 -13.23 3.49
N PHE A 109 6.56 -12.32 4.42
CA PHE A 109 7.06 -12.41 5.79
C PHE A 109 6.62 -13.71 6.47
N ARG A 110 5.35 -14.08 6.34
CA ARG A 110 4.79 -15.32 6.89
C ARG A 110 5.53 -16.58 6.42
N TYR A 111 6.01 -16.63 5.16
CA TYR A 111 6.69 -17.81 4.62
C TYR A 111 8.21 -17.78 4.77
N LEU A 112 8.81 -16.60 4.90
CA LEU A 112 10.25 -16.45 5.06
C LEU A 112 10.70 -16.52 6.51
N HIS A 113 9.90 -15.97 7.42
CA HIS A 113 10.17 -15.82 8.84
C HIS A 113 8.95 -16.29 9.64
N GLU A 114 8.66 -17.60 9.55
CA GLU A 114 7.41 -18.17 10.07
C GLU A 114 7.28 -18.02 11.59
N GLU A 115 8.37 -18.27 12.33
CA GLU A 115 8.39 -18.16 13.79
C GLU A 115 8.18 -16.72 14.25
N GLU A 116 8.95 -15.78 13.68
CA GLU A 116 8.86 -14.36 14.02
C GLU A 116 7.50 -13.76 13.60
N TYR A 117 6.92 -14.25 12.51
CA TYR A 117 5.58 -13.83 12.08
C TYR A 117 4.52 -14.20 13.11
N TYR A 118 4.47 -15.47 13.53
CA TYR A 118 3.44 -15.93 14.48
C TYR A 118 3.66 -15.39 15.89
N ASP A 119 4.91 -15.21 16.31
CA ASP A 119 5.23 -14.54 17.57
C ASP A 119 4.74 -13.09 17.56
N LEU A 120 5.02 -12.35 16.49
CA LEU A 120 4.54 -10.98 16.32
C LEU A 120 3.00 -10.90 16.29
N VAL A 121 2.32 -11.83 15.59
CA VAL A 121 0.85 -11.90 15.56
C VAL A 121 0.30 -12.09 16.98
N LYS A 122 0.90 -12.96 17.78
CA LYS A 122 0.49 -13.20 19.17
C LYS A 122 0.68 -11.94 20.04
N GLN A 123 1.86 -11.32 20.00
CA GLN A 123 2.14 -10.09 20.75
C GLN A 123 1.20 -8.92 20.36
N VAL A 124 0.88 -8.79 19.07
CA VAL A 124 -0.08 -7.78 18.59
C VAL A 124 -1.50 -8.09 19.06
N ALA A 125 -1.89 -9.38 19.10
CA ALA A 125 -3.21 -9.82 19.55
C ALA A 125 -3.42 -9.60 21.05
N GLU A 126 -2.43 -9.89 21.89
CA GLU A 126 -2.53 -9.74 23.36
C GLU A 126 -2.89 -8.33 23.80
N LYS A 127 -2.41 -7.29 23.09
CA LYS A 127 -2.70 -5.87 23.40
C LYS A 127 -3.80 -5.26 22.52
N ARG A 128 -4.54 -6.09 21.80
CA ARG A 128 -5.53 -5.62 20.82
C ARG A 128 -6.68 -4.88 21.47
N THR A 129 -7.29 -5.46 22.49
CA THR A 129 -8.48 -4.91 23.15
C THR A 129 -8.20 -3.55 23.80
N GLU A 130 -7.10 -3.43 24.55
CA GLU A 130 -6.70 -2.15 25.15
C GLU A 130 -6.46 -1.07 24.10
N ARG A 131 -5.82 -1.46 23.00
CA ARG A 131 -5.51 -0.55 21.89
C ARG A 131 -6.77 -0.11 21.17
N GLU A 132 -7.71 -1.01 20.90
CA GLU A 132 -9.00 -0.69 20.28
C GLU A 132 -9.82 0.28 21.15
N ILE A 133 -9.88 0.06 22.46
CA ILE A 133 -10.55 0.98 23.39
C ILE A 133 -9.87 2.35 23.38
N TYR A 134 -8.53 2.38 23.40
CA TYR A 134 -7.77 3.63 23.37
C TYR A 134 -8.01 4.41 22.08
N ILE A 135 -7.91 3.73 20.92
CA ILE A 135 -8.14 4.34 19.60
C ILE A 135 -9.56 4.87 19.52
N LYS A 136 -10.56 4.11 19.97
CA LYS A 136 -11.96 4.51 19.91
C LYS A 136 -12.22 5.81 20.68
N LYS A 137 -11.64 5.96 21.86
CA LYS A 137 -11.74 7.21 22.64
C LYS A 137 -11.16 8.40 21.92
N ILE A 138 -9.99 8.24 21.30
CA ILE A 138 -9.35 9.32 20.55
C ILE A 138 -10.15 9.70 19.31
N ILE A 139 -10.68 8.70 18.58
CA ILE A 139 -11.53 8.93 17.41
C ILE A 139 -12.78 9.72 17.80
N GLU A 140 -13.44 9.35 18.91
CA GLU A 140 -14.64 10.02 19.40
C GLU A 140 -14.34 11.48 19.80
N GLU A 141 -13.24 11.72 20.53
CA GLU A 141 -12.80 13.07 20.90
C GLU A 141 -12.48 13.93 19.67
N MET A 142 -11.72 13.37 18.72
CA MET A 142 -11.39 14.06 17.48
C MET A 142 -12.62 14.36 16.62
N TYR A 143 -13.52 13.38 16.50
CA TYR A 143 -14.76 13.53 15.72
C TYR A 143 -15.59 14.71 16.25
N ASN A 144 -15.84 14.75 17.56
CA ASN A 144 -16.59 15.85 18.19
C ASN A 144 -15.95 17.21 17.90
N LYS A 145 -14.62 17.31 17.98
CA LYS A 145 -13.89 18.57 17.72
C LYS A 145 -13.92 19.01 16.26
N LEU A 146 -13.89 18.07 15.34
CA LEU A 146 -14.00 18.37 13.91
C LEU A 146 -15.43 18.74 13.52
N GLU A 147 -16.42 18.10 14.12
CA GLU A 147 -17.85 18.45 13.95
C GLU A 147 -18.16 19.85 14.49
N GLU A 148 -17.64 20.21 15.71
CA GLU A 148 -17.73 21.56 16.28
C GLU A 148 -17.13 22.64 15.33
N ALA A 149 -16.09 22.28 14.59
CA ALA A 149 -15.44 23.16 13.60
C ALA A 149 -16.13 23.16 12.22
N GLY A 150 -17.17 22.35 12.02
CA GLY A 150 -17.89 22.22 10.75
C GLY A 150 -17.11 21.47 9.67
N ILE A 151 -16.13 20.64 10.05
CA ILE A 151 -15.31 19.84 9.13
C ILE A 151 -15.92 18.45 9.00
N ASP A 152 -16.44 18.14 7.82
CA ASP A 152 -16.90 16.79 7.46
C ASP A 152 -15.69 15.86 7.28
N SER A 153 -15.63 14.78 8.06
CA SER A 153 -14.47 13.91 8.12
C SER A 153 -14.84 12.46 8.39
N ASP A 154 -14.06 11.54 7.83
CA ASP A 154 -14.07 10.12 8.16
C ASP A 154 -12.79 9.78 8.95
N ILE A 155 -12.96 9.26 10.16
CA ILE A 155 -11.85 9.00 11.08
C ILE A 155 -11.81 7.51 11.40
N ASP A 156 -10.72 6.85 11.09
CA ASP A 156 -10.53 5.44 11.41
C ASP A 156 -9.17 5.12 12.06
N GLY A 157 -9.17 4.02 12.82
CA GLY A 157 -7.95 3.45 13.35
C GLY A 157 -7.24 2.62 12.26
N ARG A 158 -6.01 2.97 11.91
CA ARG A 158 -5.23 2.26 10.91
C ARG A 158 -4.37 1.16 11.54
N PRO A 159 -4.67 -0.12 11.32
CA PRO A 159 -3.79 -1.20 11.73
C PRO A 159 -2.48 -1.14 10.92
N LYS A 160 -1.36 -1.38 11.58
CA LYS A 160 -0.05 -1.42 10.94
C LYS A 160 0.24 -2.83 10.46
N HIS A 161 0.78 -2.95 9.27
CA HIS A 161 1.14 -4.23 8.65
C HIS A 161 2.29 -4.90 9.39
N PHE A 162 2.22 -6.22 9.57
CA PHE A 162 3.17 -7.01 10.36
C PHE A 162 4.60 -6.87 9.86
N PHE A 163 4.82 -6.96 8.55
CA PHE A 163 6.15 -6.79 7.98
C PHE A 163 6.74 -5.39 8.27
N SER A 164 5.91 -4.36 8.24
CA SER A 164 6.34 -2.99 8.56
C SER A 164 6.75 -2.84 10.03
N ILE A 165 6.10 -3.56 10.94
CA ILE A 165 6.47 -3.62 12.36
C ILE A 165 7.79 -4.37 12.51
N TYR A 166 7.88 -5.59 11.98
CA TYR A 166 9.08 -6.44 12.01
C TYR A 166 10.31 -5.71 11.47
N LYS A 167 10.20 -5.10 10.30
CA LYS A 167 11.28 -4.32 9.70
C LYS A 167 11.77 -3.20 10.62
N LYS A 168 10.87 -2.51 11.33
CA LYS A 168 11.26 -1.48 12.31
C LYS A 168 11.93 -2.08 13.55
N MET A 169 11.46 -3.23 14.02
CA MET A 169 12.10 -3.93 15.14
C MET A 169 13.55 -4.29 14.80
N VAL A 170 13.75 -4.92 13.65
CA VAL A 170 15.09 -5.35 13.19
C VAL A 170 16.00 -4.14 12.89
N THR A 171 15.52 -3.16 12.09
CA THR A 171 16.39 -2.04 11.67
C THR A 171 16.73 -1.06 12.80
N LYS A 172 15.89 -0.97 13.83
CA LYS A 172 16.10 -0.05 14.96
C LYS A 172 16.50 -0.76 16.25
N ASN A 173 16.65 -2.08 16.21
CA ASN A 173 16.90 -2.93 17.38
C ASN A 173 15.98 -2.61 18.56
N LYS A 174 14.65 -2.57 18.29
CA LYS A 174 13.62 -2.22 19.28
C LYS A 174 12.64 -3.35 19.48
N SER A 175 12.20 -3.52 20.74
CA SER A 175 11.06 -4.40 21.03
C SER A 175 9.76 -3.80 20.54
N ILE A 176 8.70 -4.60 20.39
CA ILE A 176 7.38 -4.14 19.96
C ILE A 176 6.84 -3.02 20.88
N GLU A 177 7.17 -3.07 22.17
CA GLU A 177 6.76 -2.08 23.18
C GLU A 177 7.38 -0.70 22.95
N GLN A 178 8.58 -0.67 22.36
CA GLN A 178 9.30 0.55 22.01
C GLN A 178 8.90 1.11 20.63
N ILE A 179 8.02 0.42 19.92
CA ILE A 179 7.48 0.90 18.64
C ILE A 179 6.21 1.70 18.91
N PHE A 180 6.38 2.99 19.16
CA PHE A 180 5.32 3.96 19.48
C PHE A 180 4.25 4.13 18.39
N ASP A 181 4.50 3.72 17.17
CA ASP A 181 3.59 3.92 16.03
C ASP A 181 2.72 2.68 15.70
N LEU A 182 2.46 1.81 16.67
CA LEU A 182 1.48 0.73 16.50
C LEU A 182 0.05 1.26 16.45
N THR A 183 -0.16 2.43 17.04
CA THR A 183 -1.43 3.15 17.03
C THR A 183 -1.34 4.27 16.02
N ALA A 184 -2.03 4.14 14.91
CA ALA A 184 -2.15 5.19 13.90
C ALA A 184 -3.63 5.48 13.66
N ILE A 185 -3.97 6.75 13.52
CA ILE A 185 -5.30 7.22 13.18
C ILE A 185 -5.21 7.89 11.82
N ARG A 186 -6.22 7.67 11.00
CA ARG A 186 -6.36 8.32 9.71
C ARG A 186 -7.60 9.20 9.72
N VAL A 187 -7.41 10.42 9.23
CA VAL A 187 -8.49 11.40 9.03
C VAL A 187 -8.59 11.67 7.54
N LEU A 188 -9.76 11.45 6.98
CA LEU A 188 -10.09 11.75 5.59
C LEU A 188 -11.04 12.94 5.56
N VAL A 189 -10.73 13.92 4.72
CA VAL A 189 -11.51 15.15 4.55
C VAL A 189 -11.72 15.47 3.07
N ASN A 190 -12.56 16.45 2.77
CA ASN A 190 -12.92 16.76 1.39
C ASN A 190 -11.86 17.61 0.66
N THR A 191 -11.25 18.58 1.33
CA THR A 191 -10.35 19.55 0.69
C THR A 191 -8.96 19.59 1.33
N VAL A 192 -7.98 20.11 0.58
CA VAL A 192 -6.62 20.35 1.08
C VAL A 192 -6.65 21.37 2.23
N LYS A 193 -7.50 22.39 2.16
CA LYS A 193 -7.68 23.37 3.21
C LYS A 193 -8.08 22.67 4.52
N ASP A 194 -9.08 21.77 4.46
CA ASP A 194 -9.54 21.03 5.64
C ASP A 194 -8.41 20.17 6.25
N CYS A 195 -7.50 19.63 5.42
CA CYS A 195 -6.34 18.88 5.94
C CYS A 195 -5.49 19.72 6.89
N TYR A 196 -5.20 20.97 6.54
CA TYR A 196 -4.40 21.86 7.40
C TYR A 196 -5.19 22.38 8.59
N GLU A 197 -6.50 22.58 8.44
CA GLU A 197 -7.40 22.96 9.53
C GLU A 197 -7.48 21.87 10.59
N VAL A 198 -7.66 20.60 10.17
CA VAL A 198 -7.60 19.41 11.04
C VAL A 198 -6.25 19.34 11.76
N LEU A 199 -5.13 19.59 11.07
CA LEU A 199 -3.81 19.61 11.70
C LEU A 199 -3.73 20.64 12.84
N GLY A 200 -4.26 21.85 12.62
CA GLY A 200 -4.32 22.91 13.64
C GLY A 200 -5.13 22.48 14.86
N ILE A 201 -6.31 21.91 14.63
CA ILE A 201 -7.19 21.39 15.70
C ILE A 201 -6.49 20.28 16.49
N VAL A 202 -5.90 19.29 15.78
CA VAL A 202 -5.15 18.19 16.39
C VAL A 202 -4.02 18.69 17.29
N HIS A 203 -3.24 19.69 16.84
CA HIS A 203 -2.14 20.25 17.61
C HIS A 203 -2.62 21.13 18.79
N THR A 204 -3.86 21.57 18.77
CA THR A 204 -4.50 22.25 19.91
C THR A 204 -4.92 21.26 20.99
N ILE A 205 -5.45 20.09 20.60
CA ILE A 205 -5.90 19.04 21.52
C ILE A 205 -4.72 18.25 22.08
N TYR A 206 -3.75 17.88 21.21
CA TYR A 206 -2.63 17.02 21.55
C TYR A 206 -1.28 17.69 21.26
N LYS A 207 -0.33 17.56 22.19
CA LYS A 207 0.99 18.12 22.03
C LYS A 207 1.80 17.37 20.97
N PRO A 208 2.23 18.02 19.87
CA PRO A 208 3.03 17.37 18.84
C PRO A 208 4.46 17.07 19.34
N ILE A 209 5.05 15.96 18.84
CA ILE A 209 6.43 15.61 19.11
C ILE A 209 7.33 16.33 18.10
N PRO A 210 8.31 17.14 18.54
CA PRO A 210 9.23 17.85 17.65
C PRO A 210 9.94 16.92 16.67
N GLY A 211 10.07 17.34 15.40
CA GLY A 211 10.73 16.60 14.33
C GLY A 211 9.95 15.38 13.81
N ARG A 212 8.71 15.18 14.27
CA ARG A 212 7.84 14.08 13.80
C ARG A 212 6.73 14.51 12.85
N PHE A 213 6.65 15.78 12.53
CA PHE A 213 5.75 16.28 11.50
C PHE A 213 6.36 16.11 10.11
N LYS A 214 5.54 15.68 9.14
CA LYS A 214 5.93 15.57 7.72
C LYS A 214 4.76 16.01 6.84
N ASP A 215 5.03 16.95 5.97
CA ASP A 215 4.09 17.44 4.99
C ASP A 215 4.37 16.82 3.61
N TYR A 216 3.61 15.76 3.29
CA TYR A 216 3.65 15.14 1.98
C TYR A 216 2.53 15.66 1.06
N ILE A 217 1.74 16.67 1.48
CA ILE A 217 0.82 17.37 0.60
C ILE A 217 1.61 18.43 -0.18
N ALA A 218 2.37 19.25 0.51
CA ALA A 218 3.23 20.26 -0.10
C ALA A 218 4.42 19.65 -0.86
N MET A 219 4.96 18.52 -0.36
CA MET A 219 6.07 17.78 -0.98
C MET A 219 5.70 16.31 -1.21
N PRO A 220 4.97 15.99 -2.29
CA PRO A 220 4.55 14.62 -2.59
C PRO A 220 5.73 13.68 -2.77
N LYS A 221 5.55 12.43 -2.38
CA LYS A 221 6.56 11.39 -2.65
C LYS A 221 6.62 11.04 -4.15
N PRO A 222 7.72 10.47 -4.65
CA PRO A 222 7.87 10.09 -6.05
C PRO A 222 6.78 9.13 -6.57
N ASN A 223 6.12 8.38 -5.69
CA ASN A 223 5.00 7.50 -6.00
C ASN A 223 3.62 8.19 -5.85
N MET A 224 3.57 9.51 -5.89
CA MET A 224 2.37 10.35 -5.79
C MET A 224 1.64 10.27 -4.43
N TYR A 225 2.27 9.71 -3.41
CA TYR A 225 1.68 9.65 -2.07
C TYR A 225 1.65 11.05 -1.44
N GLN A 226 0.46 11.47 -0.99
CA GLN A 226 0.21 12.73 -0.30
C GLN A 226 -0.52 12.47 1.03
N SER A 227 -0.09 13.12 2.09
CA SER A 227 -0.72 13.13 3.41
C SER A 227 0.06 14.03 4.36
N LEU A 228 -0.58 14.66 5.33
CA LEU A 228 0.10 15.19 6.51
C LEU A 228 0.30 14.05 7.50
N HIS A 229 1.49 13.98 8.10
CA HIS A 229 1.79 13.03 9.17
C HIS A 229 2.27 13.79 10.38
N THR A 230 1.62 13.59 11.51
CA THR A 230 2.08 14.12 12.79
C THR A 230 2.05 13.02 13.84
N THR A 231 3.00 13.07 14.78
CA THR A 231 3.00 12.20 15.96
C THR A 231 2.76 13.08 17.17
N VAL A 232 1.78 12.72 17.96
CA VAL A 232 1.33 13.51 19.12
C VAL A 232 1.37 12.68 20.40
N ILE A 233 1.35 13.38 21.54
CA ILE A 233 1.22 12.78 22.86
C ILE A 233 -0.25 12.84 23.26
N GLY A 234 -0.88 11.69 23.37
CA GLY A 234 -2.28 11.55 23.76
C GLY A 234 -2.48 11.27 25.25
N PRO A 235 -3.68 10.85 25.61
CA PRO A 235 -4.02 10.50 27.00
C PRO A 235 -3.04 9.48 27.57
N GLN A 236 -2.78 9.58 28.87
CA GLN A 236 -1.84 8.69 29.59
C GLN A 236 -0.39 8.75 29.09
N GLY A 237 0.01 9.81 28.34
CA GLY A 237 1.36 9.93 27.78
C GLY A 237 1.67 8.97 26.63
N LYS A 238 0.69 8.22 26.12
CA LYS A 238 0.85 7.32 24.99
C LYS A 238 0.94 8.12 23.69
N THR A 239 1.93 7.83 22.87
CA THR A 239 2.11 8.50 21.58
C THR A 239 1.38 7.76 20.47
N PHE A 240 0.81 8.51 19.51
CA PHE A 240 0.19 7.95 18.31
C PHE A 240 0.41 8.83 17.08
N GLU A 241 0.40 8.20 15.91
CA GLU A 241 0.54 8.89 14.63
C GLU A 241 -0.84 9.23 14.06
N ILE A 242 -0.99 10.45 13.56
CA ILE A 242 -2.16 10.88 12.81
C ILE A 242 -1.76 11.14 11.37
N GLN A 243 -2.53 10.58 10.44
CA GLN A 243 -2.39 10.77 9.01
C GLN A 243 -3.63 11.49 8.49
N ILE A 244 -3.44 12.70 7.95
CA ILE A 244 -4.53 13.54 7.45
C ILE A 244 -4.36 13.69 5.95
N ARG A 245 -5.41 13.44 5.18
CA ARG A 245 -5.43 13.56 3.72
C ARG A 245 -6.84 13.63 3.17
N THR A 246 -6.99 14.08 1.92
CA THR A 246 -8.29 14.06 1.28
C THR A 246 -8.70 12.65 0.85
N PHE A 247 -10.01 12.44 0.57
CA PHE A 247 -10.52 11.18 0.00
C PHE A 247 -9.84 10.84 -1.34
N GLU A 248 -9.51 11.84 -2.16
CA GLU A 248 -8.80 11.64 -3.43
C GLU A 248 -7.35 11.18 -3.20
N MET A 249 -6.62 11.85 -2.29
CA MET A 249 -5.28 11.43 -1.88
C MET A 249 -5.28 10.02 -1.29
N HIS A 250 -6.33 9.66 -0.55
CA HIS A 250 -6.51 8.31 -0.01
C HIS A 250 -6.63 7.28 -1.13
N ARG A 251 -7.49 7.54 -2.11
CA ARG A 251 -7.65 6.66 -3.27
C ARG A 251 -6.33 6.49 -4.02
N THR A 252 -5.63 7.59 -4.28
CA THR A 252 -4.30 7.55 -4.92
C THR A 252 -3.28 6.77 -4.09
N ALA A 253 -3.28 6.92 -2.76
CA ALA A 253 -2.37 6.19 -1.88
C ALA A 253 -2.65 4.68 -1.80
N GLU A 254 -3.90 4.24 -1.96
CA GLU A 254 -4.28 2.81 -1.92
C GLU A 254 -4.10 2.11 -3.27
N TYR A 255 -4.49 2.77 -4.36
CA TYR A 255 -4.56 2.19 -5.70
C TYR A 255 -3.49 2.70 -6.66
N GLY A 256 -2.74 3.75 -6.28
CA GLY A 256 -1.67 4.32 -7.09
C GLY A 256 -2.14 4.75 -8.46
N ILE A 257 -1.33 4.42 -9.47
CA ILE A 257 -1.64 4.76 -10.87
C ILE A 257 -2.97 4.15 -11.37
N ALA A 258 -3.42 3.06 -10.79
CA ALA A 258 -4.70 2.44 -11.14
C ALA A 258 -5.91 3.29 -10.70
N ALA A 259 -5.74 4.20 -9.73
CA ALA A 259 -6.80 5.12 -9.31
C ALA A 259 -7.22 6.08 -10.43
N HIS A 260 -6.27 6.50 -11.27
CA HIS A 260 -6.51 7.45 -12.37
C HIS A 260 -7.17 6.81 -13.60
N TRP A 261 -7.07 5.50 -13.78
CA TRP A 261 -7.65 4.82 -14.94
C TRP A 261 -9.17 4.69 -14.86
N LYS A 262 -9.72 4.47 -13.69
CA LYS A 262 -11.17 4.44 -13.52
C LYS A 262 -11.85 5.77 -13.89
N TYR A 263 -11.12 6.87 -13.78
CA TYR A 263 -11.60 8.22 -14.11
C TYR A 263 -11.55 8.51 -15.61
N LYS A 264 -10.55 8.02 -16.34
CA LYS A 264 -10.44 8.19 -17.80
C LYS A 264 -11.49 7.41 -18.56
N ASP A 265 -11.79 6.19 -18.14
CA ASP A 265 -12.84 5.37 -18.77
C ASP A 265 -14.25 5.97 -18.54
N CYS A 266 -14.51 6.54 -17.37
CA CYS A 266 -15.77 7.28 -17.12
C CYS A 266 -15.93 8.53 -17.99
N LEU A 267 -14.84 9.24 -18.28
CA LEU A 267 -14.89 10.45 -19.14
C LEU A 267 -15.03 10.11 -20.62
N LEU A 268 -14.53 8.95 -21.08
CA LEU A 268 -14.68 8.48 -22.45
C LEU A 268 -16.14 8.08 -22.79
N TYR A 269 -16.90 7.64 -21.78
CA TYR A 269 -18.33 7.29 -21.95
C TYR A 269 -19.28 8.49 -21.77
N THR A 270 -18.81 9.63 -21.28
CA THR A 270 -19.62 10.85 -21.06
C THR A 270 -19.34 11.95 -22.07
N SER A 271 -18.43 11.75 -23.02
CA SER A 271 -18.20 12.67 -24.10
C SER A 271 -19.33 12.50 -25.13
N PRO A 272 -20.16 13.54 -25.41
CA PRO A 272 -21.14 13.43 -26.46
C PRO A 272 -20.46 13.20 -27.81
N SER A 273 -21.02 12.27 -28.56
CA SER A 273 -20.56 11.95 -29.91
C SER A 273 -20.56 13.25 -30.77
N PRO A 274 -19.50 13.49 -31.56
CA PRO A 274 -19.49 14.67 -32.46
C PRO A 274 -20.44 14.54 -33.65
N ARG A 275 -21.50 13.77 -33.51
CA ARG A 275 -22.55 13.60 -34.53
C ARG A 275 -23.91 13.70 -33.85
N ASP A 276 -24.33 14.91 -33.59
CA ASP A 276 -25.73 15.37 -33.56
C ASP A 276 -25.72 16.87 -33.81
#